data_e3694bb78bdb520c8f36e84f2d7f9a1b
#
_entry.id   e3694bb78bdb520c8f36e84f2d7f9a1b
#
_cell.length_a   1.000
_cell.length_b   1.000
_cell.length_c   1.000
_cell.angle_alpha   90.00
_cell.angle_beta   90.00
_cell.angle_gamma   90.00
#
_symmetry.space_group_name_H-M   'P 1'
#
loop_
_entity.id
_entity.type
_entity.pdbx_description
1 polymer ?
#
loop_
_entity_poly.entity_id
_entity_poly.type
_entity_poly.pdbx_seq_one_letter_code
_entity_poly.pdbx_strand_id
1 'polypeptide(L)'
;MFQRLIIWLVRVITNTFFRRIDVVNIENVPSDGPVIFAGNHPNALMDGWLLTAKCGRWPLHFMANAKLWKYRLLAPALDASGAVPVYSRNEMGDELSNEQAFTKLYEVIESGNCMGIFPEGISHVESQLSKLKTGAARVALAVAARGKVQIKIVPCGLNYIHRHRFRSQVLIEFGDPIVIDDAWIQDYKQDERQTVRNLTDQLAEALASVTLNAPDWRTLRIIQTVRRLYKPAKASLTPGE
;
A
#
# COMPACT_ATOMS: atom_id res chain seq x y z
N MET A 1 6.11 16.31 -17.72
CA MET A 1 6.09 15.37 -18.85
C MET A 1 6.66 14.00 -18.48
N PHE A 2 7.81 13.90 -17.86
CA PHE A 2 8.48 12.66 -17.49
C PHE A 2 7.65 11.78 -16.51
N GLN A 3 7.06 12.35 -15.46
CA GLN A 3 6.20 11.63 -14.53
C GLN A 3 4.97 10.97 -15.20
N ARG A 4 4.34 11.65 -16.17
CA ARG A 4 3.22 11.07 -16.92
C ARG A 4 3.66 9.88 -17.78
N LEU A 5 4.87 9.91 -18.29
CA LEU A 5 5.45 8.80 -19.03
C LEU A 5 5.67 7.58 -18.11
N ILE A 6 6.16 7.81 -16.88
CA ILE A 6 6.37 6.73 -15.91
C ILE A 6 5.05 6.06 -15.55
N ILE A 7 4.01 6.81 -15.19
CA ILE A 7 2.71 6.21 -14.86
C ILE A 7 2.12 5.47 -16.06
N TRP A 8 2.26 6.01 -17.27
CA TRP A 8 1.83 5.32 -18.48
C TRP A 8 2.58 3.98 -18.64
N LEU A 9 3.91 3.99 -18.48
CA LEU A 9 4.73 2.79 -18.56
C LEU A 9 4.33 1.76 -17.48
N VAL A 10 4.13 2.17 -16.23
CA VAL A 10 3.67 1.31 -15.14
C VAL A 10 2.30 0.69 -15.47
N ARG A 11 1.38 1.48 -16.03
CA ARG A 11 0.08 0.98 -16.50
C ARG A 11 0.21 -0.03 -17.64
N VAL A 12 1.08 0.22 -18.60
CA VAL A 12 1.36 -0.71 -19.70
C VAL A 12 1.93 -2.03 -19.14
N ILE A 13 2.94 -1.95 -18.27
CA ILE A 13 3.56 -3.13 -17.67
C ILE A 13 2.54 -3.94 -16.88
N THR A 14 1.78 -3.32 -15.99
CA THR A 14 0.80 -4.02 -15.15
C THR A 14 -0.34 -4.63 -15.98
N ASN A 15 -0.90 -3.90 -16.95
CA ASN A 15 -1.96 -4.40 -17.82
C ASN A 15 -1.48 -5.49 -18.81
N THR A 16 -0.18 -5.49 -19.15
CA THR A 16 0.43 -6.55 -19.97
C THR A 16 0.69 -7.81 -19.15
N PHE A 17 1.22 -7.62 -17.93
CA PHE A 17 1.55 -8.74 -17.05
C PHE A 17 0.30 -9.46 -16.54
N PHE A 18 -0.73 -8.72 -16.12
CA PHE A 18 -1.99 -9.30 -15.67
C PHE A 18 -3.02 -9.33 -16.80
N ARG A 19 -3.65 -10.49 -16.99
CA ARG A 19 -4.77 -10.62 -17.92
C ARG A 19 -5.98 -9.81 -17.48
N ARG A 20 -6.19 -9.67 -16.15
CA ARG A 20 -7.30 -8.97 -15.56
C ARG A 20 -6.88 -8.37 -14.23
N ILE A 21 -7.20 -7.09 -14.06
CA ILE A 21 -7.03 -6.35 -12.81
C ILE A 21 -8.41 -5.82 -12.44
N ASP A 22 -9.03 -6.45 -11.45
CA ASP A 22 -10.30 -5.97 -10.89
C ASP A 22 -10.02 -4.96 -9.79
N VAL A 23 -10.77 -3.88 -9.75
CA VAL A 23 -10.70 -2.86 -8.70
C VAL A 23 -12.09 -2.73 -8.09
N VAL A 24 -12.16 -2.81 -6.76
CA VAL A 24 -13.40 -2.74 -5.98
C VAL A 24 -13.28 -1.64 -4.96
N ASN A 25 -14.39 -0.96 -4.71
CA ASN A 25 -14.54 0.14 -3.75
C ASN A 25 -13.56 1.30 -4.01
N ILE A 26 -13.31 1.64 -5.27
CA ILE A 26 -12.43 2.76 -5.63
C ILE A 26 -12.97 4.10 -5.11
N GLU A 27 -14.28 4.19 -4.87
CA GLU A 27 -14.97 5.31 -4.26
C GLU A 27 -14.52 5.59 -2.82
N ASN A 28 -13.94 4.61 -2.13
CA ASN A 28 -13.33 4.78 -0.81
C ASN A 28 -12.02 5.58 -0.86
N VAL A 29 -11.46 5.78 -2.05
CA VAL A 29 -10.24 6.58 -2.21
C VAL A 29 -10.61 8.06 -2.24
N PRO A 30 -10.18 8.87 -1.26
CA PRO A 30 -10.46 10.30 -1.24
C PRO A 30 -9.95 11.00 -2.50
N SER A 31 -10.77 11.86 -3.10
CA SER A 31 -10.41 12.60 -4.31
C SER A 31 -9.35 13.68 -4.06
N ASP A 32 -9.30 14.19 -2.85
CA ASP A 32 -8.45 15.31 -2.41
C ASP A 32 -7.72 15.02 -1.10
N GLY A 33 -6.81 15.92 -0.73
CA GLY A 33 -6.00 15.83 0.47
C GLY A 33 -4.97 14.69 0.45
N PRO A 34 -4.09 14.61 1.43
CA PRO A 34 -3.10 13.56 1.55
C PRO A 34 -3.72 12.23 1.98
N VAL A 35 -3.28 11.15 1.35
CA VAL A 35 -3.72 9.79 1.65
C VAL A 35 -2.52 8.88 1.85
N ILE A 36 -2.58 8.07 2.90
CA ILE A 36 -1.65 6.95 3.11
C ILE A 36 -2.35 5.67 2.64
N PHE A 37 -1.93 5.13 1.51
CA PHE A 37 -2.37 3.83 1.03
C PHE A 37 -1.57 2.73 1.73
N ALA A 38 -2.22 1.98 2.62
CA ALA A 38 -1.59 0.90 3.35
C ALA A 38 -2.00 -0.45 2.75
N GLY A 39 -1.07 -1.18 2.16
CA GLY A 39 -1.34 -2.44 1.46
C GLY A 39 -0.65 -3.66 2.06
N ASN A 40 -1.18 -4.87 1.85
CA ASN A 40 -0.42 -6.10 2.05
C ASN A 40 0.66 -6.25 0.97
N HIS A 41 1.70 -7.06 1.22
CA HIS A 41 2.92 -7.06 0.39
C HIS A 41 3.31 -8.45 -0.16
N PRO A 42 2.45 -9.11 -0.96
CA PRO A 42 2.72 -10.46 -1.44
C PRO A 42 3.60 -10.55 -2.70
N ASN A 43 3.86 -9.45 -3.43
CA ASN A 43 4.53 -9.49 -4.74
C ASN A 43 5.53 -8.34 -4.99
N ALA A 44 6.23 -7.94 -3.94
CA ALA A 44 7.35 -7.00 -4.00
C ALA A 44 7.06 -5.74 -4.86
N LEU A 45 7.90 -5.45 -5.85
CA LEU A 45 7.79 -4.25 -6.68
C LEU A 45 6.44 -4.15 -7.42
N MET A 46 5.84 -5.28 -7.77
CA MET A 46 4.56 -5.31 -8.50
C MET A 46 3.41 -4.73 -7.67
N ASP A 47 3.44 -4.88 -6.35
CA ASP A 47 2.41 -4.34 -5.46
C ASP A 47 2.37 -2.81 -5.51
N GLY A 48 3.54 -2.16 -5.44
CA GLY A 48 3.64 -0.71 -5.58
C GLY A 48 3.20 -0.22 -6.97
N TRP A 49 3.55 -0.95 -8.03
CA TRP A 49 3.13 -0.60 -9.39
C TRP A 49 1.63 -0.75 -9.59
N LEU A 50 1.00 -1.77 -9.03
CA LEU A 50 -0.45 -1.95 -9.11
C LEU A 50 -1.19 -0.84 -8.38
N LEU A 51 -0.77 -0.48 -7.17
CA LEU A 51 -1.35 0.65 -6.45
C LEU A 51 -1.17 1.95 -7.24
N THR A 52 0.05 2.23 -7.74
CA THR A 52 0.32 3.41 -8.58
C THR A 52 -0.57 3.46 -9.82
N ALA A 53 -0.80 2.32 -10.48
CA ALA A 53 -1.61 2.27 -11.70
C ALA A 53 -3.11 2.45 -11.45
N LYS A 54 -3.62 2.04 -10.26
CA LYS A 54 -5.05 1.81 -10.03
C LYS A 54 -5.67 2.62 -8.89
N CYS A 55 -4.90 3.25 -7.99
CA CYS A 55 -5.47 4.03 -6.88
C CYS A 55 -6.12 5.36 -7.30
N GLY A 56 -6.01 5.77 -8.56
CA GLY A 56 -6.56 7.04 -9.03
C GLY A 56 -5.84 8.30 -8.55
N ARG A 57 -4.84 8.17 -7.68
CA ARG A 57 -4.09 9.29 -7.09
C ARG A 57 -2.63 9.27 -7.55
N TRP A 58 -2.13 10.43 -7.97
CA TRP A 58 -0.75 10.59 -8.44
C TRP A 58 -0.23 12.00 -8.14
N PRO A 59 1.04 12.17 -7.69
CA PRO A 59 2.04 11.13 -7.43
C PRO A 59 1.77 10.28 -6.21
N LEU A 60 2.24 9.03 -6.22
CA LEU A 60 2.18 8.12 -5.09
C LEU A 60 3.61 7.76 -4.67
N HIS A 61 4.02 8.28 -3.52
CA HIS A 61 5.37 8.13 -3.00
C HIS A 61 5.46 6.85 -2.16
N PHE A 62 6.46 6.00 -2.42
CA PHE A 62 6.67 4.77 -1.66
C PHE A 62 7.94 4.82 -0.83
N MET A 63 7.91 4.16 0.31
CA MET A 63 9.12 3.75 1.00
C MET A 63 9.72 2.55 0.25
N ALA A 64 10.98 2.65 -0.13
CA ALA A 64 11.67 1.56 -0.83
C ALA A 64 13.02 1.27 -0.18
N ASN A 65 13.44 -0.01 -0.18
CA ASN A 65 14.76 -0.36 0.36
C ASN A 65 15.85 0.35 -0.42
N ALA A 66 16.75 1.06 0.28
CA ALA A 66 17.83 1.84 -0.31
C ALA A 66 18.76 1.01 -1.22
N LYS A 67 18.82 -0.30 -1.05
CA LYS A 67 19.57 -1.20 -1.95
C LYS A 67 19.05 -1.17 -3.39
N LEU A 68 17.80 -0.79 -3.62
CA LEU A 68 17.23 -0.71 -4.97
C LEU A 68 17.91 0.38 -5.80
N TRP A 69 18.44 1.42 -5.19
CA TRP A 69 19.23 2.47 -5.88
C TRP A 69 20.57 1.98 -6.41
N LYS A 70 21.07 0.82 -5.98
CA LYS A 70 22.27 0.19 -6.56
C LYS A 70 22.03 -0.31 -8.00
N TYR A 71 20.78 -0.51 -8.39
CA TYR A 71 20.44 -0.96 -9.74
C TYR A 71 20.31 0.23 -10.68
N ARG A 72 21.31 0.41 -11.57
CA ARG A 72 21.45 1.55 -12.48
C ARG A 72 20.20 1.87 -13.32
N LEU A 73 19.44 0.85 -13.71
CA LEU A 73 18.20 1.02 -14.49
C LEU A 73 16.99 1.36 -13.62
N LEU A 74 17.01 0.99 -12.33
CA LEU A 74 15.89 1.18 -11.43
C LEU A 74 15.95 2.53 -10.69
N ALA A 75 17.17 2.99 -10.35
CA ALA A 75 17.37 4.22 -9.59
C ALA A 75 16.66 5.44 -10.22
N PRO A 76 16.79 5.74 -11.52
CA PRO A 76 16.09 6.88 -12.13
C PRO A 76 14.57 6.78 -12.06
N ALA A 77 14.01 5.56 -12.13
CA ALA A 77 12.57 5.34 -12.03
C ALA A 77 12.07 5.52 -10.59
N LEU A 78 12.86 5.10 -9.61
CA LEU A 78 12.57 5.32 -8.19
C LEU A 78 12.61 6.82 -7.85
N ASP A 79 13.65 7.55 -8.27
CA ASP A 79 13.76 9.00 -8.06
C ASP A 79 12.59 9.75 -8.72
N ALA A 80 12.24 9.37 -9.93
CA ALA A 80 11.16 10.00 -10.67
C ALA A 80 9.76 9.68 -10.11
N SER A 81 9.59 8.54 -9.44
CA SER A 81 8.37 8.20 -8.69
C SER A 81 8.30 8.91 -7.34
N GLY A 82 9.38 9.59 -6.91
CA GLY A 82 9.50 10.19 -5.59
C GLY A 82 9.61 9.15 -4.47
N ALA A 83 10.15 7.97 -4.78
CA ALA A 83 10.36 6.94 -3.77
C ALA A 83 11.37 7.41 -2.72
N VAL A 84 11.07 7.13 -1.44
CA VAL A 84 11.91 7.51 -0.30
C VAL A 84 12.74 6.31 0.13
N PRO A 85 14.09 6.39 0.08
CA PRO A 85 14.94 5.29 0.49
C PRO A 85 14.86 5.09 2.00
N VAL A 86 14.69 3.83 2.41
CA VAL A 86 14.75 3.40 3.81
C VAL A 86 15.76 2.28 3.98
N TYR A 87 16.42 2.27 5.12
CA TYR A 87 17.44 1.28 5.45
C TYR A 87 16.86 0.24 6.42
N SER A 88 17.19 -1.03 6.21
CA SER A 88 16.85 -2.10 7.15
C SER A 88 17.75 -2.01 8.39
N ARG A 89 17.21 -2.32 9.58
CA ARG A 89 17.96 -2.35 10.86
C ARG A 89 19.25 -3.17 10.80
N ASN A 90 19.30 -4.18 9.96
CA ASN A 90 20.46 -5.08 9.82
C ASN A 90 21.56 -4.49 8.92
N GLU A 91 21.34 -3.35 8.28
CA GLU A 91 22.23 -2.83 7.23
C GLU A 91 23.03 -1.60 7.65
N MET A 92 22.57 -0.88 8.62
CA MET A 92 23.30 0.24 9.24
C MET A 92 22.82 0.36 10.68
N GLY A 93 23.74 0.28 11.62
CA GLY A 93 23.49 0.40 13.06
C GLY A 93 23.05 1.80 13.52
N ASP A 94 22.33 2.55 12.69
CA ASP A 94 21.99 3.93 12.97
C ASP A 94 20.49 4.21 12.86
N GLU A 95 19.93 4.61 14.00
CA GLU A 95 18.61 5.25 14.10
C GLU A 95 18.51 6.53 13.25
N LEU A 96 19.62 7.23 13.03
CA LEU A 96 19.73 8.48 12.28
C LEU A 96 19.26 8.38 10.81
N SER A 97 19.52 7.27 10.12
CA SER A 97 19.14 7.13 8.71
C SER A 97 17.63 6.98 8.50
N ASN A 98 16.93 6.37 9.45
CA ASN A 98 15.49 6.23 9.40
C ASN A 98 14.76 7.52 9.78
N GLU A 99 15.31 8.32 10.66
CA GLU A 99 14.75 9.62 11.05
C GLU A 99 14.68 10.59 9.87
N GLN A 100 15.74 10.64 9.05
CA GLN A 100 15.73 11.43 7.81
C GLN A 100 14.70 10.94 6.79
N ALA A 101 14.53 9.63 6.67
CA ALA A 101 13.50 9.06 5.81
C ALA A 101 12.08 9.44 6.28
N PHE A 102 11.82 9.35 7.59
CA PHE A 102 10.55 9.79 8.17
C PHE A 102 10.30 11.28 7.95
N THR A 103 11.32 12.14 8.12
CA THR A 103 11.20 13.58 7.87
C THR A 103 10.75 13.85 6.43
N LYS A 104 11.36 13.19 5.44
CA LYS A 104 10.93 13.31 4.03
C LYS A 104 9.49 12.85 3.81
N LEU A 105 9.06 11.79 4.47
CA LEU A 105 7.68 11.31 4.38
C LEU A 105 6.69 12.32 4.97
N TYR A 106 7.05 12.96 6.08
CA TYR A 106 6.24 14.03 6.66
C TYR A 106 6.07 15.18 5.67
N GLU A 107 7.16 15.64 5.04
CA GLU A 107 7.13 16.69 4.02
C GLU A 107 6.24 16.33 2.83
N VAL A 108 6.32 15.09 2.34
CA VAL A 108 5.47 14.59 1.25
C VAL A 108 4.00 14.69 1.60
N ILE A 109 3.61 14.23 2.79
CA ILE A 109 2.21 14.23 3.22
C ILE A 109 1.74 15.64 3.56
N GLU A 110 2.53 16.45 4.24
CA GLU A 110 2.22 17.86 4.55
C GLU A 110 2.04 18.71 3.29
N SER A 111 2.69 18.34 2.18
CA SER A 111 2.51 18.98 0.87
C SER A 111 1.24 18.53 0.13
N GLY A 112 0.37 17.73 0.77
CA GLY A 112 -0.88 17.24 0.19
C GLY A 112 -0.71 16.03 -0.76
N ASN A 113 0.49 15.45 -0.83
CA ASN A 113 0.76 14.29 -1.67
C ASN A 113 0.34 12.97 -1.00
N CYS A 114 0.25 11.92 -1.81
CA CYS A 114 -0.11 10.59 -1.35
C CYS A 114 1.13 9.72 -1.13
N MET A 115 1.03 8.83 -0.14
CA MET A 115 2.07 7.86 0.18
C MET A 115 1.53 6.44 0.13
N GLY A 116 2.28 5.52 -0.45
CA GLY A 116 2.04 4.08 -0.35
C GLY A 116 3.00 3.45 0.65
N ILE A 117 2.47 2.61 1.52
CA ILE A 117 3.24 1.87 2.51
C ILE A 117 2.76 0.42 2.60
N PHE A 118 3.71 -0.49 2.80
CA PHE A 118 3.43 -1.88 3.10
C PHE A 118 3.82 -2.14 4.56
N PRO A 119 2.85 -2.08 5.51
CA PRO A 119 3.16 -2.06 6.94
C PRO A 119 3.71 -3.39 7.46
N GLU A 120 3.65 -4.47 6.69
CA GLU A 120 4.35 -5.73 6.96
C GLU A 120 5.87 -5.55 6.93
N GLY A 121 6.35 -4.56 6.15
CA GLY A 121 7.74 -4.14 6.07
C GLY A 121 8.69 -5.09 5.32
N ILE A 122 8.19 -6.21 4.86
CA ILE A 122 8.85 -7.18 3.96
C ILE A 122 7.80 -7.78 3.03
N SER A 123 8.19 -8.09 1.79
CA SER A 123 7.36 -8.90 0.93
C SER A 123 7.50 -10.37 1.32
N HIS A 124 6.36 -11.05 1.49
CA HIS A 124 6.36 -12.45 1.92
C HIS A 124 5.30 -13.27 1.18
N VAL A 125 5.37 -14.58 1.36
CA VAL A 125 4.55 -15.55 0.66
C VAL A 125 3.58 -16.28 1.58
N GLU A 126 3.31 -15.78 2.77
CA GLU A 126 2.40 -16.41 3.71
C GLU A 126 0.95 -16.40 3.23
N SER A 127 0.15 -17.31 3.76
CA SER A 127 -1.28 -17.46 3.43
C SER A 127 -2.18 -16.48 4.19
N GLN A 128 -1.59 -15.66 5.03
CA GLN A 128 -2.27 -14.65 5.86
C GLN A 128 -1.39 -13.43 6.05
N LEU A 129 -2.03 -12.33 6.46
CA LEU A 129 -1.36 -11.07 6.77
C LEU A 129 -0.33 -11.26 7.89
N SER A 130 0.88 -10.75 7.68
CA SER A 130 1.90 -10.74 8.73
C SER A 130 1.64 -9.62 9.74
N LYS A 131 2.27 -9.75 10.92
CA LYS A 131 2.19 -8.70 11.95
C LYS A 131 2.66 -7.36 11.40
N LEU A 132 1.81 -6.34 11.53
CA LEU A 132 2.13 -5.01 11.03
C LEU A 132 3.19 -4.33 11.90
N LYS A 133 4.05 -3.55 11.24
CA LYS A 133 4.94 -2.59 11.88
C LYS A 133 4.23 -1.25 12.07
N THR A 134 4.62 -0.52 13.08
CA THR A 134 3.98 0.74 13.47
C THR A 134 4.28 1.94 12.56
N GLY A 135 5.06 1.76 11.48
CA GLY A 135 5.52 2.86 10.63
C GLY A 135 4.40 3.70 10.02
N ALA A 136 3.34 3.06 9.51
CA ALA A 136 2.19 3.75 8.94
C ALA A 136 1.47 4.62 9.97
N ALA A 137 1.17 4.05 11.14
CA ALA A 137 0.50 4.76 12.23
C ALA A 137 1.35 5.92 12.79
N ARG A 138 2.66 5.71 12.95
CA ARG A 138 3.58 6.77 13.40
C ARG A 138 3.61 7.94 12.42
N VAL A 139 3.70 7.69 11.12
CA VAL A 139 3.69 8.76 10.12
C VAL A 139 2.36 9.50 10.14
N ALA A 140 1.23 8.79 10.15
CA ALA A 140 -0.09 9.40 10.14
C ALA A 140 -0.32 10.31 11.36
N LEU A 141 -0.06 9.79 12.56
CA LEU A 141 -0.27 10.53 13.81
C LEU A 141 0.71 11.70 13.96
N ALA A 142 1.99 11.51 13.65
CA ALA A 142 3.00 12.56 13.75
C ALA A 142 2.70 13.74 12.82
N VAL A 143 2.21 13.49 11.59
CA VAL A 143 1.84 14.55 10.66
C VAL A 143 0.52 15.20 11.06
N ALA A 144 -0.48 14.41 11.47
CA ALA A 144 -1.77 14.93 11.92
C ALA A 144 -1.61 15.84 13.16
N ALA A 145 -0.76 15.45 14.12
CA ALA A 145 -0.49 16.25 15.32
C ALA A 145 0.16 17.63 15.04
N ARG A 146 0.74 17.81 13.83
CA ARG A 146 1.25 19.13 13.40
C ARG A 146 0.15 20.06 12.90
N GLY A 147 -1.07 19.57 12.72
CA GLY A 147 -2.28 20.34 12.46
C GLY A 147 -2.38 21.02 11.09
N LYS A 148 -1.50 20.65 10.13
CA LYS A 148 -1.48 21.28 8.80
C LYS A 148 -2.48 20.67 7.82
N VAL A 149 -2.72 19.38 7.93
CA VAL A 149 -3.55 18.61 6.99
C VAL A 149 -4.30 17.49 7.71
N GLN A 150 -5.50 17.18 7.23
CA GLN A 150 -6.24 16.00 7.68
C GLN A 150 -5.71 14.78 6.95
N ILE A 151 -5.33 13.74 7.69
CA ILE A 151 -4.77 12.49 7.16
C ILE A 151 -5.85 11.43 7.10
N LYS A 152 -5.86 10.67 5.99
CA LYS A 152 -6.66 9.47 5.84
C LYS A 152 -5.76 8.29 5.47
N ILE A 153 -5.97 7.14 6.13
CA ILE A 153 -5.29 5.88 5.78
C ILE A 153 -6.31 5.03 5.04
N VAL A 154 -6.01 4.62 3.81
CA VAL A 154 -6.85 3.73 3.01
C VAL A 154 -6.22 2.33 3.01
N PRO A 155 -6.87 1.32 3.63
CA PRO A 155 -6.42 -0.06 3.55
C PRO A 155 -6.58 -0.59 2.12
N CYS A 156 -5.57 -1.31 1.61
CA CYS A 156 -5.54 -1.80 0.24
C CYS A 156 -5.24 -3.30 0.20
N GLY A 157 -6.22 -4.10 -0.17
CA GLY A 157 -6.07 -5.54 -0.35
C GLY A 157 -5.56 -5.88 -1.75
N LEU A 158 -4.37 -6.47 -1.85
CA LEU A 158 -3.80 -6.98 -3.10
C LEU A 158 -3.96 -8.51 -3.14
N ASN A 159 -5.00 -8.99 -3.81
CA ASN A 159 -5.42 -10.38 -3.81
C ASN A 159 -5.08 -11.05 -5.15
N TYR A 160 -3.98 -11.78 -5.20
CA TYR A 160 -3.52 -12.47 -6.40
C TYR A 160 -4.08 -13.90 -6.50
N ILE A 161 -4.44 -14.33 -7.71
CA ILE A 161 -4.73 -15.75 -7.96
C ILE A 161 -3.42 -16.53 -8.11
N HIS A 162 -2.51 -16.04 -8.97
CA HIS A 162 -1.16 -16.60 -9.15
C HIS A 162 -0.17 -15.46 -9.33
N ARG A 163 0.41 -14.95 -8.25
CA ARG A 163 1.22 -13.72 -8.22
C ARG A 163 2.41 -13.70 -9.19
N HIS A 164 3.05 -14.85 -9.43
CA HIS A 164 4.25 -14.95 -10.30
C HIS A 164 3.93 -15.38 -11.72
N ARG A 165 2.66 -15.70 -12.02
CA ARG A 165 2.29 -16.22 -13.33
C ARG A 165 1.90 -15.08 -14.26
N PHE A 166 2.59 -14.98 -15.40
CA PHE A 166 2.21 -14.09 -16.48
C PHE A 166 0.77 -14.37 -16.94
N ARG A 167 0.01 -13.32 -17.24
CA ARG A 167 -1.42 -13.39 -17.63
C ARG A 167 -2.32 -13.95 -16.52
N SER A 168 -1.92 -13.78 -15.28
CA SER A 168 -2.75 -14.08 -14.11
C SER A 168 -3.79 -12.97 -13.86
N GLN A 169 -4.49 -13.07 -12.74
CA GLN A 169 -5.51 -12.12 -12.31
C GLN A 169 -5.17 -11.60 -10.91
N VAL A 170 -5.51 -10.35 -10.68
CA VAL A 170 -5.40 -9.71 -9.37
C VAL A 170 -6.66 -8.89 -9.08
N LEU A 171 -7.11 -8.92 -7.83
CA LEU A 171 -8.14 -8.05 -7.31
C LEU A 171 -7.48 -7.04 -6.37
N ILE A 172 -7.74 -5.77 -6.60
CA ILE A 172 -7.38 -4.67 -5.70
C ILE A 172 -8.66 -4.22 -5.02
N GLU A 173 -8.68 -4.24 -3.70
CA GLU A 173 -9.83 -3.82 -2.91
C GLU A 173 -9.42 -2.69 -1.97
N PHE A 174 -10.12 -1.55 -2.04
CA PHE A 174 -9.90 -0.42 -1.17
C PHE A 174 -10.90 -0.47 -0.02
N GLY A 175 -10.40 -0.59 1.22
CA GLY A 175 -11.22 -0.57 2.43
C GLY A 175 -11.66 0.84 2.81
N ASP A 176 -12.52 0.93 3.81
CA ASP A 176 -12.99 2.20 4.32
C ASP A 176 -11.82 3.03 4.88
N PRO A 177 -11.77 4.33 4.59
CA PRO A 177 -10.70 5.20 5.06
C PRO A 177 -10.72 5.35 6.59
N ILE A 178 -9.59 5.15 7.22
CA ILE A 178 -9.38 5.51 8.63
C ILE A 178 -9.01 7.00 8.65
N VAL A 179 -9.90 7.83 9.19
CA VAL A 179 -9.69 9.28 9.31
C VAL A 179 -8.95 9.56 10.61
N ILE A 180 -7.83 10.26 10.53
CA ILE A 180 -7.13 10.75 11.72
C ILE A 180 -7.74 12.07 12.14
N ASP A 181 -8.67 12.00 13.07
CA ASP A 181 -9.43 13.14 13.62
C ASP A 181 -8.81 13.72 14.90
N ASP A 182 -9.49 14.68 15.48
CA ASP A 182 -9.01 15.35 16.70
C ASP A 182 -8.92 14.41 17.90
N ALA A 183 -9.75 13.37 17.97
CA ALA A 183 -9.68 12.39 19.05
C ALA A 183 -8.34 11.60 19.00
N TRP A 184 -7.96 11.14 17.82
CA TRP A 184 -6.65 10.51 17.60
C TRP A 184 -5.49 11.43 17.95
N ILE A 185 -5.59 12.72 17.61
CA ILE A 185 -4.55 13.72 17.92
C ILE A 185 -4.45 13.96 19.43
N GLN A 186 -5.58 14.02 20.14
CA GLN A 186 -5.57 14.17 21.60
C GLN A 186 -4.98 12.96 22.29
N ASP A 187 -5.40 11.75 21.92
CA ASP A 187 -4.85 10.51 22.45
C ASP A 187 -3.34 10.40 22.19
N TYR A 188 -2.90 10.79 21.00
CA TYR A 188 -1.47 10.79 20.64
C TYR A 188 -0.64 11.74 21.50
N LYS A 189 -1.19 12.90 21.86
CA LYS A 189 -0.53 13.86 22.77
C LYS A 189 -0.46 13.36 24.21
N GLN A 190 -1.42 12.52 24.63
CA GLN A 190 -1.47 11.93 25.99
C GLN A 190 -0.55 10.71 26.11
N ASP A 191 -0.65 9.78 25.19
CA ASP A 191 0.17 8.55 25.13
C ASP A 191 0.47 8.17 23.68
N GLU A 192 1.57 8.71 23.16
CA GLU A 192 2.04 8.43 21.80
C GLU A 192 2.16 6.92 21.53
N ARG A 193 2.77 6.19 22.46
CA ARG A 193 3.09 4.77 22.25
C ARG A 193 1.85 3.91 22.19
N GLN A 194 0.88 4.15 23.06
CA GLN A 194 -0.36 3.39 23.07
C GLN A 194 -1.23 3.73 21.86
N THR A 195 -1.34 5.01 21.50
CA THR A 195 -2.13 5.47 20.36
C THR A 195 -1.59 4.92 19.05
N VAL A 196 -0.26 4.89 18.87
CA VAL A 196 0.38 4.25 17.71
C VAL A 196 0.04 2.76 17.62
N ARG A 197 -0.01 2.05 18.75
CA ARG A 197 -0.43 0.64 18.79
C ARG A 197 -1.89 0.48 18.39
N ASN A 198 -2.78 1.26 19.01
CA ASN A 198 -4.22 1.21 18.73
C ASN A 198 -4.53 1.44 17.26
N LEU A 199 -3.89 2.45 16.64
CA LEU A 199 -4.07 2.73 15.23
C LEU A 199 -3.47 1.62 14.35
N THR A 200 -2.36 1.00 14.78
CA THR A 200 -1.77 -0.14 14.05
C THR A 200 -2.68 -1.35 14.09
N ASP A 201 -3.31 -1.63 15.24
CA ASP A 201 -4.23 -2.74 15.41
C ASP A 201 -5.51 -2.52 14.60
N GLN A 202 -6.08 -1.32 14.61
CA GLN A 202 -7.22 -0.96 13.76
C GLN A 202 -6.88 -1.11 12.26
N LEU A 203 -5.68 -0.68 11.84
CA LEU A 203 -5.23 -0.87 10.47
C LEU A 203 -5.07 -2.35 10.12
N ALA A 204 -4.60 -3.18 11.05
CA ALA A 204 -4.48 -4.62 10.84
C ALA A 204 -5.85 -5.28 10.62
N GLU A 205 -6.86 -4.92 11.41
CA GLU A 205 -8.24 -5.39 11.23
C GLU A 205 -8.81 -4.93 9.87
N ALA A 206 -8.63 -3.66 9.53
CA ALA A 206 -9.07 -3.11 8.25
C ALA A 206 -8.37 -3.76 7.05
N LEU A 207 -7.07 -4.07 7.13
CA LEU A 207 -6.36 -4.83 6.10
C LEU A 207 -6.83 -6.28 6.02
N ALA A 208 -7.10 -6.91 7.16
CA ALA A 208 -7.60 -8.28 7.19
C ALA A 208 -8.97 -8.41 6.51
N SER A 209 -9.82 -7.38 6.58
CA SER A 209 -11.15 -7.38 5.94
C SER A 209 -11.09 -7.32 4.41
N VAL A 210 -10.05 -6.70 3.82
CA VAL A 210 -9.89 -6.55 2.36
C VAL A 210 -8.87 -7.53 1.75
N THR A 211 -8.28 -8.41 2.57
CA THR A 211 -7.31 -9.42 2.12
C THR A 211 -7.82 -10.83 2.33
N LEU A 212 -7.39 -11.74 1.46
CA LEU A 212 -7.66 -13.16 1.65
C LEU A 212 -6.66 -13.73 2.66
N ASN A 213 -7.19 -14.12 3.82
CA ASN A 213 -6.42 -14.73 4.90
C ASN A 213 -6.92 -16.16 5.15
N ALA A 214 -6.01 -17.10 5.26
CA ALA A 214 -6.32 -18.49 5.59
C ALA A 214 -5.22 -19.06 6.49
N PRO A 215 -5.57 -19.99 7.41
CA PRO A 215 -4.59 -20.55 8.34
C PRO A 215 -3.43 -21.28 7.64
N ASP A 216 -3.67 -21.77 6.45
CA ASP A 216 -2.67 -22.45 5.64
C ASP A 216 -2.96 -22.35 4.13
N TRP A 217 -1.98 -22.70 3.32
CA TRP A 217 -2.06 -22.69 1.86
C TRP A 217 -3.08 -23.65 1.27
N ARG A 218 -3.39 -24.75 1.97
CA ARG A 218 -4.39 -25.73 1.52
C ARG A 218 -5.77 -25.11 1.59
N THR A 219 -6.08 -24.51 2.74
CA THR A 219 -7.34 -23.78 2.97
C THR A 219 -7.50 -22.63 2.00
N LEU A 220 -6.46 -21.83 1.77
CA LEU A 220 -6.48 -20.75 0.80
C LEU A 220 -6.79 -21.23 -0.62
N ARG A 221 -6.21 -22.34 -1.06
CA ARG A 221 -6.48 -22.97 -2.36
C ARG A 221 -7.92 -23.45 -2.47
N ILE A 222 -8.47 -24.02 -1.41
CA ILE A 222 -9.87 -24.46 -1.37
C ILE A 222 -10.78 -23.24 -1.54
N ILE A 223 -10.59 -22.16 -0.77
CA ILE A 223 -11.36 -20.92 -0.88
C ILE A 223 -11.29 -20.37 -2.32
N GLN A 224 -10.09 -20.30 -2.90
CA GLN A 224 -9.92 -19.83 -4.28
C GLN A 224 -10.64 -20.73 -5.30
N THR A 225 -10.66 -22.04 -5.07
CA THR A 225 -11.35 -23.00 -5.95
C THR A 225 -12.86 -22.85 -5.85
N VAL A 226 -13.41 -22.77 -4.64
CA VAL A 226 -14.82 -22.51 -4.40
C VAL A 226 -15.25 -21.19 -5.06
N ARG A 227 -14.48 -20.12 -4.88
CA ARG A 227 -14.75 -18.83 -5.53
C ARG A 227 -14.81 -18.93 -7.07
N ARG A 228 -14.00 -19.78 -7.70
CA ARG A 228 -14.06 -20.01 -9.17
C ARG A 228 -15.35 -20.72 -9.57
N LEU A 229 -15.80 -21.70 -8.80
CA LEU A 229 -17.00 -22.49 -9.08
C LEU A 229 -18.28 -21.68 -8.92
N TYR A 230 -18.30 -20.80 -7.91
CA TYR A 230 -19.47 -19.97 -7.58
C TYR A 230 -19.41 -18.56 -8.17
N LYS A 231 -18.50 -18.31 -9.11
CA LYS A 231 -18.47 -17.01 -9.81
C LYS A 231 -19.76 -16.84 -10.60
N PRO A 232 -20.58 -15.78 -10.33
CA PRO A 232 -21.82 -15.57 -11.06
C PRO A 232 -21.54 -15.43 -12.57
N ALA A 233 -22.31 -16.09 -13.41
CA ALA A 233 -22.16 -16.05 -14.87
C ALA A 233 -22.25 -14.62 -15.45
N LYS A 234 -22.91 -13.68 -14.74
CA LYS A 234 -23.00 -12.26 -15.10
C LYS A 234 -21.67 -11.48 -15.06
N ALA A 235 -20.63 -11.97 -14.40
CA ALA A 235 -19.33 -11.30 -14.40
C ALA A 235 -18.52 -11.53 -15.70
N SER A 236 -19.04 -12.30 -16.65
CA SER A 236 -18.37 -12.64 -17.93
C SER A 236 -18.96 -11.91 -19.16
N LEU A 237 -19.96 -11.06 -19.00
CA LEU A 237 -20.75 -10.50 -20.10
C LEU A 237 -20.70 -8.96 -20.18
N THR A 238 -19.66 -8.30 -19.72
CA THR A 238 -19.39 -6.94 -20.20
C THR A 238 -18.28 -7.03 -21.26
N PRO A 239 -18.63 -7.01 -22.56
CA PRO A 239 -17.69 -6.63 -23.61
C PRO A 239 -17.31 -5.16 -23.34
N GLY A 240 -16.08 -4.80 -23.58
CA GLY A 240 -15.54 -3.50 -23.22
C GLY A 240 -16.42 -2.32 -23.70
N GLU A 241 -16.57 -1.38 -22.79
CA GLU A 241 -16.64 0.04 -23.04
C GLU A 241 -15.39 0.71 -22.46
#